data_3f5969fb4ededa2f803baaec9e409447
#
_entry.id   3f5969fb4ededa2f803baaec9e409447
#
_cell.length_a   1.000
_cell.length_b   1.000
_cell.length_c   1.000
_cell.angle_alpha   90.00
_cell.angle_beta   90.00
_cell.angle_gamma   90.00
#
_symmetry.space_group_name_H-M   'P 1'
#
loop_
_entity.id
_entity.type
_entity.pdbx_description
1 polymer ?
#
loop_
_entity_poly.entity_id
_entity_poly.type
_entity_poly.pdbx_seq_one_letter_code
_entity_poly.pdbx_strand_id
1 'polypeptide(L)'
;MKIELQDKYQLYIGGQWKDASDKSTFKTFSPADGSLLAECAEATREDVDEAVQAAWKAFASWKNTTVSERAAILNKIADIIDENTEFLATVESMDNGKPIRETMAVDIPLSAQHFRYFAGCIMAEEGSASMLGKDTLSLILREPIGVVGQIVPWNFPFLMAAWKLAPVLASGCCTVFKTTSTTPLSVLEFAKLIQDVIPAGVFNVITGAGSKSGQYMLEHKGLRKLAFTGSTEVGRSVAIAAAEKLIPSTLELGGKSANIFFSDCDWEMAMDGLQMGILFNQGQVCCAGSRVFVHEDIYDKFVEDAVRRFEQVKVGLPLDPETQMGAQISKGQMQKILKYVEIGKEEGAKVLCGGYQITEGGLENGCFIRPTLLGDVTNDMRVAQEEIFGPVACILKFKTEEEVIAMANDSEYGLGGAVWTRDINRALRVSMAIETGRMWVNTYNSIPEGAPFGGYKTSGIGRETHKVILEHYTQMKNIMINLGEVPTGFY
;
A
#
# COMPACT_ATOMS: atom_id res chain seq x y z
N MET A 1 -26.13 5.16 5.98
CA MET A 1 -26.31 4.86 7.43
C MET A 1 -25.65 5.97 8.25
N LYS A 2 -26.22 6.42 9.38
CA LYS A 2 -25.50 7.34 10.28
C LYS A 2 -24.64 6.45 11.18
N ILE A 3 -23.33 6.43 10.94
CA ILE A 3 -22.36 5.67 11.76
C ILE A 3 -21.96 6.59 12.91
N GLU A 4 -22.02 6.07 14.14
CA GLU A 4 -21.48 6.73 15.32
C GLU A 4 -20.08 6.16 15.59
N LEU A 5 -19.05 6.97 15.35
CA LEU A 5 -17.68 6.69 15.79
C LEU A 5 -17.56 6.87 17.29
N GLN A 6 -16.61 6.20 17.91
CA GLN A 6 -16.29 6.48 19.31
C GLN A 6 -15.56 7.82 19.43
N ASP A 7 -15.84 8.57 20.49
CA ASP A 7 -15.12 9.81 20.76
C ASP A 7 -13.64 9.57 21.05
N LYS A 8 -13.30 8.40 21.62
CA LYS A 8 -11.94 8.03 22.01
C LYS A 8 -11.60 6.59 21.63
N TYR A 9 -10.42 6.43 21.04
CA TYR A 9 -9.83 5.14 20.69
C TYR A 9 -8.56 4.86 21.45
N GLN A 10 -8.42 3.61 21.88
CA GLN A 10 -7.30 3.11 22.68
C GLN A 10 -6.31 2.30 21.83
N LEU A 11 -5.17 1.95 22.40
CA LEU A 11 -4.24 0.96 21.87
C LEU A 11 -4.82 -0.44 22.09
N TYR A 12 -4.52 -1.39 21.19
CA TYR A 12 -4.87 -2.80 21.36
C TYR A 12 -3.60 -3.62 21.58
N ILE A 13 -3.33 -4.01 22.82
CA ILE A 13 -2.10 -4.70 23.21
C ILE A 13 -2.42 -5.93 24.03
N GLY A 14 -1.88 -7.10 23.63
CA GLY A 14 -2.05 -8.34 24.40
C GLY A 14 -3.49 -8.82 24.53
N GLY A 15 -4.38 -8.43 23.58
CA GLY A 15 -5.80 -8.75 23.63
C GLY A 15 -6.63 -7.78 24.48
N GLN A 16 -6.07 -6.62 24.86
CA GLN A 16 -6.75 -5.64 25.69
C GLN A 16 -6.66 -4.24 25.09
N TRP A 17 -7.76 -3.49 25.21
CA TRP A 17 -7.81 -2.07 24.89
C TRP A 17 -7.34 -1.26 26.11
N LYS A 18 -6.40 -0.34 25.87
CA LYS A 18 -5.79 0.46 26.94
C LYS A 18 -5.38 1.84 26.45
N ASP A 19 -5.42 2.82 27.34
CA ASP A 19 -4.85 4.14 27.11
C ASP A 19 -3.32 4.04 26.98
N ALA A 20 -2.69 5.03 26.34
CA ALA A 20 -1.24 5.17 26.40
C ALA A 20 -0.76 5.29 27.85
N SER A 21 0.43 4.77 28.13
CA SER A 21 0.99 4.70 29.51
C SER A 21 1.11 6.09 30.18
N ASP A 22 1.35 7.13 29.39
CA ASP A 22 1.38 8.54 29.83
C ASP A 22 0.04 9.27 29.60
N LYS A 23 -0.99 8.56 29.09
CA LYS A 23 -2.31 9.09 28.71
C LYS A 23 -2.28 10.12 27.58
N SER A 24 -1.19 10.19 26.83
CA SER A 24 -1.11 11.07 25.66
C SER A 24 -2.06 10.63 24.55
N THR A 25 -2.59 11.60 23.81
CA THR A 25 -3.54 11.39 22.73
C THR A 25 -3.23 12.33 21.56
N PHE A 26 -3.79 12.02 20.41
CA PHE A 26 -3.83 12.89 19.24
C PHE A 26 -5.23 12.86 18.64
N LYS A 27 -5.57 13.87 17.84
CA LYS A 27 -6.87 14.02 17.20
C LYS A 27 -6.77 13.66 15.72
N THR A 28 -7.80 12.97 15.20
CA THR A 28 -8.01 12.76 13.77
C THR A 28 -9.20 13.56 13.29
N PHE A 29 -9.11 14.08 12.06
CA PHE A 29 -10.09 15.02 11.49
C PHE A 29 -10.49 14.55 10.09
N SER A 30 -11.77 14.75 9.75
CA SER A 30 -12.27 14.56 8.40
C SER A 30 -11.56 15.53 7.43
N PRO A 31 -10.96 15.06 6.36
CA PRO A 31 -10.39 15.93 5.34
C PRO A 31 -11.44 16.64 4.48
N ALA A 32 -12.70 16.18 4.56
CA ALA A 32 -13.80 16.73 3.77
C ALA A 32 -14.33 18.07 4.30
N ASP A 33 -14.26 18.28 5.64
CA ASP A 33 -14.81 19.48 6.26
C ASP A 33 -14.00 19.99 7.47
N GLY A 34 -12.97 19.26 7.88
CA GLY A 34 -12.14 19.59 9.03
C GLY A 34 -12.79 19.28 10.39
N SER A 35 -13.92 18.57 10.41
CA SER A 35 -14.59 18.14 11.65
C SER A 35 -13.74 17.13 12.42
N LEU A 36 -13.79 17.21 13.75
CA LEU A 36 -13.13 16.21 14.62
C LEU A 36 -13.88 14.88 14.50
N LEU A 37 -13.16 13.81 14.14
CA LEU A 37 -13.70 12.45 14.08
C LEU A 37 -13.52 11.73 15.41
N ALA A 38 -12.34 11.75 15.98
CA ALA A 38 -12.04 11.08 17.24
C ALA A 38 -10.73 11.57 17.87
N GLU A 39 -10.53 11.17 19.12
CA GLU A 39 -9.26 11.25 19.83
C GLU A 39 -8.66 9.85 20.00
N CYS A 40 -7.40 9.65 19.62
CA CYS A 40 -6.73 8.36 19.66
C CYS A 40 -5.54 8.38 20.62
N ALA A 41 -5.28 7.28 21.30
CA ALA A 41 -4.12 7.15 22.16
C ALA A 41 -2.81 7.30 21.36
N GLU A 42 -1.79 7.99 21.88
CA GLU A 42 -0.47 8.13 21.27
C GLU A 42 0.53 7.23 22.01
N ALA A 43 0.88 6.10 21.40
CA ALA A 43 1.74 5.10 22.03
C ALA A 43 3.12 5.65 22.41
N THR A 44 3.53 5.39 23.63
CA THR A 44 4.83 5.70 24.19
C THR A 44 5.87 4.60 23.87
N ARG A 45 7.10 4.76 24.30
CA ARG A 45 8.13 3.72 24.20
C ARG A 45 7.78 2.48 25.04
N GLU A 46 7.20 2.69 26.21
CA GLU A 46 6.75 1.64 27.13
C GLU A 46 5.62 0.83 26.52
N ASP A 47 4.67 1.47 25.82
CA ASP A 47 3.57 0.79 25.14
C ASP A 47 4.06 -0.06 23.97
N VAL A 48 5.06 0.45 23.23
CA VAL A 48 5.70 -0.33 22.15
C VAL A 48 6.43 -1.54 22.71
N ASP A 49 7.16 -1.40 23.82
CA ASP A 49 7.84 -2.51 24.49
C ASP A 49 6.84 -3.56 24.99
N GLU A 50 5.75 -3.12 25.62
CA GLU A 50 4.68 -4.02 26.06
C GLU A 50 4.04 -4.79 24.89
N ALA A 51 3.78 -4.11 23.77
CA ALA A 51 3.23 -4.74 22.57
C ALA A 51 4.18 -5.81 22.00
N VAL A 52 5.48 -5.54 21.97
CA VAL A 52 6.48 -6.52 21.53
C VAL A 52 6.59 -7.68 22.50
N GLN A 53 6.55 -7.45 23.81
CA GLN A 53 6.56 -8.52 24.82
C GLN A 53 5.30 -9.39 24.72
N ALA A 54 4.11 -8.78 24.57
CA ALA A 54 2.86 -9.50 24.35
C ALA A 54 2.91 -10.37 23.10
N ALA A 55 3.49 -9.84 22.01
CA ALA A 55 3.67 -10.59 20.77
C ALA A 55 4.62 -11.78 20.94
N TRP A 56 5.73 -11.63 21.64
CA TRP A 56 6.64 -12.76 21.93
C TRP A 56 6.01 -13.83 22.83
N LYS A 57 5.22 -13.41 23.81
CA LYS A 57 4.45 -14.35 24.65
C LYS A 57 3.47 -15.16 23.81
N ALA A 58 2.73 -14.50 22.91
CA ALA A 58 1.79 -15.18 22.01
C ALA A 58 2.50 -16.08 20.99
N PHE A 59 3.66 -15.67 20.48
CA PHE A 59 4.44 -16.42 19.50
C PHE A 59 4.84 -17.81 19.99
N ALA A 60 5.07 -17.99 21.27
CA ALA A 60 5.43 -19.30 21.87
C ALA A 60 4.41 -20.41 21.54
N SER A 61 3.13 -20.08 21.49
CA SER A 61 2.04 -20.99 21.10
C SER A 61 1.65 -20.86 19.63
N TRP A 62 1.54 -19.60 19.11
CA TRP A 62 1.05 -19.33 17.77
C TRP A 62 1.87 -19.98 16.67
N LYS A 63 3.20 -19.99 16.78
CA LYS A 63 4.10 -20.65 15.82
C LYS A 63 3.87 -22.17 15.67
N ASN A 64 3.24 -22.80 16.64
CA ASN A 64 2.96 -24.22 16.65
C ASN A 64 1.55 -24.56 16.19
N THR A 65 0.72 -23.58 15.84
CA THR A 65 -0.59 -23.83 15.24
C THR A 65 -0.43 -24.51 13.89
N THR A 66 -1.37 -25.38 13.55
CA THR A 66 -1.40 -26.05 12.26
C THR A 66 -1.76 -25.04 11.15
N VAL A 67 -1.40 -25.35 9.91
CA VAL A 67 -1.82 -24.56 8.75
C VAL A 67 -3.35 -24.47 8.62
N SER A 68 -4.06 -25.54 8.97
CA SER A 68 -5.53 -25.59 8.94
C SER A 68 -6.17 -24.65 9.97
N GLU A 69 -5.62 -24.57 11.19
CA GLU A 69 -6.10 -23.63 12.22
C GLU A 69 -5.91 -22.17 11.75
N ARG A 70 -4.73 -21.83 11.21
CA ARG A 70 -4.49 -20.47 10.71
C ARG A 70 -5.36 -20.14 9.49
N ALA A 71 -5.53 -21.08 8.56
CA ALA A 71 -6.42 -20.91 7.41
C ALA A 71 -7.88 -20.66 7.84
N ALA A 72 -8.36 -21.38 8.86
CA ALA A 72 -9.70 -21.18 9.42
C ALA A 72 -9.86 -19.78 10.02
N ILE A 73 -8.87 -19.30 10.77
CA ILE A 73 -8.85 -17.92 11.33
C ILE A 73 -8.86 -16.87 10.21
N LEU A 74 -8.02 -17.03 9.19
CA LEU A 74 -7.96 -16.09 8.06
C LEU A 74 -9.29 -16.03 7.29
N ASN A 75 -9.93 -17.16 7.03
CA ASN A 75 -11.25 -17.20 6.41
C ASN A 75 -12.32 -16.54 7.30
N LYS A 76 -12.30 -16.78 8.62
CA LYS A 76 -13.23 -16.14 9.55
C LYS A 76 -13.05 -14.62 9.58
N ILE A 77 -11.81 -14.12 9.51
CA ILE A 77 -11.52 -12.68 9.38
C ILE A 77 -12.12 -12.13 8.08
N ALA A 78 -11.94 -12.83 6.96
CA ALA A 78 -12.51 -12.43 5.68
C ALA A 78 -14.05 -12.36 5.72
N ASP A 79 -14.71 -13.34 6.36
CA ASP A 79 -16.16 -13.35 6.53
C ASP A 79 -16.65 -12.15 7.36
N ILE A 80 -15.94 -11.81 8.44
CA ILE A 80 -16.23 -10.63 9.26
C ILE A 80 -16.07 -9.33 8.46
N ILE A 81 -15.07 -9.23 7.60
CA ILE A 81 -14.89 -8.07 6.73
C ILE A 81 -16.09 -7.95 5.77
N ASP A 82 -16.51 -9.04 5.12
CA ASP A 82 -17.64 -9.05 4.20
C ASP A 82 -18.96 -8.70 4.91
N GLU A 83 -19.19 -9.26 6.09
CA GLU A 83 -20.37 -8.97 6.93
C GLU A 83 -20.43 -7.49 7.37
N ASN A 84 -19.29 -6.79 7.41
CA ASN A 84 -19.18 -5.40 7.86
C ASN A 84 -18.70 -4.43 6.76
N THR A 85 -18.84 -4.80 5.48
CA THR A 85 -18.32 -4.01 4.36
C THR A 85 -18.81 -2.56 4.36
N GLU A 86 -20.12 -2.32 4.50
CA GLU A 86 -20.67 -0.96 4.49
C GLU A 86 -20.14 -0.13 5.67
N PHE A 87 -20.05 -0.71 6.85
CA PHE A 87 -19.53 -0.05 8.03
C PHE A 87 -18.07 0.36 7.84
N LEU A 88 -17.20 -0.60 7.50
CA LEU A 88 -15.77 -0.38 7.31
C LEU A 88 -15.48 0.61 6.17
N ALA A 89 -16.21 0.49 5.05
CA ALA A 89 -16.08 1.39 3.91
C ALA A 89 -16.47 2.84 4.29
N THR A 90 -17.52 3.01 5.08
CA THR A 90 -17.95 4.34 5.54
C THR A 90 -16.90 4.95 6.47
N VAL A 91 -16.38 4.18 7.45
CA VAL A 91 -15.32 4.65 8.35
C VAL A 91 -14.08 5.04 7.56
N GLU A 92 -13.65 4.21 6.61
CA GLU A 92 -12.51 4.47 5.72
C GLU A 92 -12.70 5.77 4.94
N SER A 93 -13.88 5.99 4.35
CA SER A 93 -14.19 7.20 3.58
C SER A 93 -14.22 8.46 4.46
N MET A 94 -14.74 8.37 5.68
CA MET A 94 -14.78 9.50 6.63
C MET A 94 -13.36 9.92 7.06
N ASP A 95 -12.51 8.95 7.36
CA ASP A 95 -11.17 9.17 7.91
C ASP A 95 -10.15 9.58 6.82
N ASN A 96 -10.30 9.01 5.60
CA ASN A 96 -9.37 9.23 4.50
C ASN A 96 -9.80 10.33 3.52
N GLY A 97 -11.10 10.53 3.33
CA GLY A 97 -11.65 11.48 2.34
C GLY A 97 -11.91 10.90 0.95
N LYS A 98 -11.60 9.62 0.70
CA LYS A 98 -11.90 8.95 -0.58
C LYS A 98 -13.38 8.67 -0.77
N PRO A 99 -13.89 8.60 -2.02
CA PRO A 99 -15.29 8.34 -2.27
C PRO A 99 -15.75 6.98 -1.75
N ILE A 100 -16.94 6.92 -1.15
CA ILE A 100 -17.58 5.68 -0.67
C ILE A 100 -17.70 4.62 -1.77
N ARG A 101 -17.86 5.03 -3.03
CA ARG A 101 -17.90 4.12 -4.19
C ARG A 101 -16.60 3.33 -4.37
N GLU A 102 -15.44 3.91 -4.01
CA GLU A 102 -14.15 3.23 -4.09
C GLU A 102 -13.94 2.28 -2.91
N THR A 103 -14.23 2.71 -1.69
CA THR A 103 -14.07 1.87 -0.50
C THR A 103 -15.01 0.66 -0.53
N MET A 104 -16.25 0.85 -0.98
CA MET A 104 -17.24 -0.23 -1.15
C MET A 104 -16.89 -1.21 -2.27
N ALA A 105 -16.34 -0.74 -3.39
CA ALA A 105 -16.08 -1.57 -4.55
C ALA A 105 -14.69 -2.21 -4.54
N VAL A 106 -13.71 -1.58 -3.88
CA VAL A 106 -12.30 -1.98 -3.95
C VAL A 106 -11.70 -2.25 -2.58
N ASP A 107 -11.55 -1.24 -1.72
CA ASP A 107 -10.70 -1.32 -0.53
C ASP A 107 -11.11 -2.45 0.41
N ILE A 108 -12.40 -2.52 0.76
CA ILE A 108 -12.89 -3.50 1.73
C ILE A 108 -13.03 -4.90 1.11
N PRO A 109 -13.69 -5.07 -0.06
CA PRO A 109 -13.79 -6.41 -0.67
C PRO A 109 -12.44 -7.03 -1.02
N LEU A 110 -11.50 -6.24 -1.57
CA LEU A 110 -10.16 -6.74 -1.89
C LEU A 110 -9.39 -7.14 -0.63
N SER A 111 -9.61 -6.45 0.49
CA SER A 111 -9.02 -6.81 1.78
C SER A 111 -9.50 -8.19 2.25
N ALA A 112 -10.79 -8.50 2.18
CA ALA A 112 -11.33 -9.82 2.49
C ALA A 112 -10.72 -10.91 1.58
N GLN A 113 -10.58 -10.61 0.27
CA GLN A 113 -9.97 -11.53 -0.69
C GLN A 113 -8.52 -11.85 -0.35
N HIS A 114 -7.73 -10.88 0.14
CA HIS A 114 -6.35 -11.13 0.58
C HIS A 114 -6.29 -12.15 1.72
N PHE A 115 -7.16 -12.05 2.73
CA PHE A 115 -7.22 -13.05 3.81
C PHE A 115 -7.56 -14.45 3.27
N ARG A 116 -8.55 -14.57 2.37
CA ARG A 116 -8.90 -15.85 1.74
C ARG A 116 -7.78 -16.42 0.87
N TYR A 117 -7.11 -15.55 0.11
CA TYR A 117 -5.98 -15.94 -0.72
C TYR A 117 -4.86 -16.57 0.13
N PHE A 118 -4.46 -15.93 1.22
CA PHE A 118 -3.41 -16.46 2.08
C PHE A 118 -3.84 -17.68 2.88
N ALA A 119 -5.12 -17.80 3.24
CA ALA A 119 -5.66 -19.05 3.79
C ALA A 119 -5.48 -20.22 2.81
N GLY A 120 -5.70 -20.01 1.53
CA GLY A 120 -5.44 -21.00 0.47
C GLY A 120 -3.95 -21.27 0.27
N CYS A 121 -3.12 -20.24 0.22
CA CYS A 121 -1.68 -20.37 0.00
C CYS A 121 -0.99 -21.26 1.03
N ILE A 122 -1.25 -21.04 2.31
CA ILE A 122 -0.57 -21.82 3.35
C ILE A 122 -0.97 -23.31 3.38
N MET A 123 -2.15 -23.64 2.85
CA MET A 123 -2.56 -25.04 2.71
C MET A 123 -1.80 -25.79 1.61
N ALA A 124 -1.16 -25.07 0.70
CA ALA A 124 -0.37 -25.58 -0.43
C ALA A 124 1.15 -25.35 -0.25
N GLU A 125 1.59 -24.78 0.88
CA GLU A 125 3.02 -24.59 1.15
C GLU A 125 3.70 -25.92 1.45
N GLU A 126 4.83 -26.15 0.78
CA GLU A 126 5.60 -27.37 0.88
C GLU A 126 7.04 -27.08 1.33
N GLY A 127 7.63 -28.01 2.07
CA GLY A 127 9.08 -28.12 2.25
C GLY A 127 9.70 -28.99 1.16
N SER A 128 10.99 -29.25 1.24
CA SER A 128 11.66 -30.21 0.37
C SER A 128 12.45 -31.25 1.13
N ALA A 129 12.54 -32.45 0.55
CA ALA A 129 13.38 -33.53 1.01
C ALA A 129 14.21 -34.06 -0.16
N SER A 130 15.52 -34.16 0.01
CA SER A 130 16.44 -34.59 -1.05
C SER A 130 17.53 -35.51 -0.52
N MET A 131 17.76 -36.62 -1.21
CA MET A 131 18.97 -37.43 -1.00
C MET A 131 20.16 -36.74 -1.67
N LEU A 132 21.09 -36.22 -0.87
CA LEU A 132 22.33 -35.58 -1.35
C LEU A 132 23.46 -36.57 -1.60
N GLY A 133 23.30 -37.80 -1.14
CA GLY A 133 24.20 -38.91 -1.29
C GLY A 133 23.47 -40.19 -0.89
N LYS A 134 24.20 -41.30 -0.89
CA LYS A 134 23.64 -42.62 -0.58
C LYS A 134 23.03 -42.67 0.84
N ASP A 135 23.72 -42.00 1.77
CA ASP A 135 23.39 -42.05 3.19
C ASP A 135 23.12 -40.68 3.82
N THR A 136 22.81 -39.66 2.98
CA THR A 136 22.61 -38.30 3.46
C THR A 136 21.27 -37.75 2.97
N LEU A 137 20.33 -37.53 3.88
CA LEU A 137 19.03 -36.91 3.64
C LEU A 137 19.06 -35.46 4.11
N SER A 138 18.67 -34.54 3.25
CA SER A 138 18.47 -33.13 3.53
C SER A 138 16.98 -32.81 3.57
N LEU A 139 16.51 -32.25 4.69
CA LEU A 139 15.19 -31.66 4.78
C LEU A 139 15.30 -30.14 4.80
N ILE A 140 14.46 -29.45 4.03
CA ILE A 140 14.33 -28.00 4.05
C ILE A 140 12.93 -27.63 4.57
N LEU A 141 12.91 -26.96 5.71
CA LEU A 141 11.70 -26.49 6.36
C LEU A 141 11.65 -24.97 6.34
N ARG A 142 10.44 -24.40 6.34
CA ARG A 142 10.22 -22.98 6.58
C ARG A 142 9.63 -22.77 7.97
N GLU A 143 10.22 -21.87 8.73
CA GLU A 143 9.80 -21.52 10.08
C GLU A 143 9.41 -20.04 10.14
N PRO A 144 8.35 -19.65 10.91
CA PRO A 144 8.01 -18.24 11.09
C PRO A 144 9.19 -17.47 11.70
N ILE A 145 9.42 -16.24 11.19
CA ILE A 145 10.56 -15.41 11.58
C ILE A 145 10.45 -14.86 13.01
N GLY A 146 9.22 -14.75 13.56
CA GLY A 146 8.99 -14.26 14.92
C GLY A 146 8.02 -13.09 15.01
N VAL A 147 8.40 -12.06 15.75
CA VAL A 147 7.63 -10.82 15.92
C VAL A 147 8.02 -9.80 14.86
N VAL A 148 7.03 -9.31 14.14
CA VAL A 148 7.20 -8.38 13.01
C VAL A 148 6.65 -7.00 13.36
N GLY A 149 7.43 -5.94 13.12
CA GLY A 149 6.95 -4.57 13.14
C GLY A 149 6.39 -4.19 11.76
N GLN A 150 5.13 -3.76 11.72
CA GLN A 150 4.44 -3.40 10.48
C GLN A 150 3.95 -1.96 10.58
N ILE A 151 4.26 -1.14 9.57
CA ILE A 151 3.87 0.28 9.51
C ILE A 151 3.19 0.52 8.16
N VAL A 152 1.98 1.07 8.19
CA VAL A 152 1.16 1.34 7.00
C VAL A 152 0.98 2.83 6.75
N PRO A 153 0.76 3.23 5.48
CA PRO A 153 0.48 4.61 5.08
C PRO A 153 -0.99 4.98 5.28
N TRP A 154 -1.29 6.23 4.98
CA TRP A 154 -2.63 6.81 5.14
C TRP A 154 -3.53 6.72 3.88
N ASN A 155 -2.97 6.39 2.71
CA ASN A 155 -3.74 6.45 1.46
C ASN A 155 -4.67 5.24 1.22
N PHE A 156 -4.32 4.06 1.72
CA PHE A 156 -5.15 2.85 1.74
C PHE A 156 -5.02 2.17 3.11
N PRO A 157 -5.51 2.80 4.20
CA PRO A 157 -5.26 2.29 5.55
C PRO A 157 -5.70 0.85 5.74
N PHE A 158 -6.93 0.51 5.36
CA PHE A 158 -7.50 -0.82 5.54
C PHE A 158 -6.88 -1.86 4.60
N LEU A 159 -6.76 -1.52 3.31
CA LEU A 159 -6.18 -2.45 2.33
C LEU A 159 -4.70 -2.76 2.63
N MET A 160 -3.92 -1.75 3.03
CA MET A 160 -2.51 -1.96 3.42
C MET A 160 -2.40 -2.75 4.73
N ALA A 161 -3.37 -2.62 5.63
CA ALA A 161 -3.44 -3.49 6.80
C ALA A 161 -3.67 -4.95 6.39
N ALA A 162 -4.60 -5.22 5.48
CA ALA A 162 -4.84 -6.57 4.97
C ALA A 162 -3.60 -7.16 4.25
N TRP A 163 -2.91 -6.36 3.40
CA TRP A 163 -1.69 -6.79 2.71
C TRP A 163 -0.59 -7.26 3.66
N LYS A 164 -0.50 -6.63 4.83
CA LYS A 164 0.54 -6.96 5.81
C LYS A 164 0.07 -7.99 6.84
N LEU A 165 -1.18 -7.89 7.29
CA LEU A 165 -1.70 -8.74 8.35
C LEU A 165 -2.00 -10.16 7.85
N ALA A 166 -2.58 -10.32 6.66
CA ALA A 166 -2.91 -11.64 6.14
C ALA A 166 -1.68 -12.57 6.00
N PRO A 167 -0.57 -12.16 5.34
CA PRO A 167 0.60 -13.03 5.23
C PRO A 167 1.36 -13.23 6.55
N VAL A 168 1.38 -12.25 7.47
CA VAL A 168 2.06 -12.42 8.77
C VAL A 168 1.34 -13.43 9.63
N LEU A 169 0.00 -13.42 9.65
CA LEU A 169 -0.81 -14.42 10.35
C LEU A 169 -0.67 -15.80 9.68
N ALA A 170 -0.77 -15.83 8.36
CA ALA A 170 -0.60 -17.05 7.56
C ALA A 170 0.72 -17.77 7.86
N SER A 171 1.83 -17.02 7.93
CA SER A 171 3.15 -17.57 8.21
C SER A 171 3.36 -18.07 9.63
N GLY A 172 2.45 -17.78 10.57
CA GLY A 172 2.62 -18.11 11.99
C GLY A 172 3.46 -17.10 12.78
N CYS A 173 3.70 -15.91 12.24
CA CYS A 173 4.31 -14.77 12.93
C CYS A 173 3.29 -14.03 13.79
N CYS A 174 3.78 -13.27 14.77
CA CYS A 174 3.01 -12.25 15.50
C CYS A 174 3.43 -10.87 15.07
N THR A 175 2.56 -9.88 15.28
CA THR A 175 2.84 -8.52 14.81
C THR A 175 2.56 -7.44 15.85
N VAL A 176 3.41 -6.40 15.82
CA VAL A 176 3.11 -5.06 16.34
C VAL A 176 2.84 -4.18 15.13
N PHE A 177 1.60 -3.82 14.97
CA PHE A 177 1.07 -3.10 13.83
C PHE A 177 0.86 -1.63 14.17
N LYS A 178 1.46 -0.75 13.40
CA LYS A 178 1.29 0.69 13.56
C LYS A 178 0.45 1.28 12.44
N THR A 179 -0.70 1.81 12.79
CA THR A 179 -1.48 2.65 11.87
C THR A 179 -0.82 4.01 11.71
N THR A 180 -1.21 4.75 10.69
CA THR A 180 -0.89 6.18 10.61
C THR A 180 -1.72 6.99 11.61
N SER A 181 -1.18 8.13 12.09
CA SER A 181 -1.94 9.07 12.92
C SER A 181 -3.02 9.85 12.14
N THR A 182 -2.95 9.82 10.81
CA THR A 182 -3.87 10.58 9.95
C THR A 182 -5.15 9.80 9.65
N THR A 183 -5.06 8.47 9.53
CA THR A 183 -6.20 7.59 9.22
C THR A 183 -6.14 6.31 10.05
N PRO A 184 -6.36 6.39 11.38
CA PRO A 184 -6.25 5.24 12.24
C PRO A 184 -7.56 4.43 12.37
N LEU A 185 -8.73 5.03 12.03
CA LEU A 185 -10.03 4.57 12.54
C LEU A 185 -10.47 3.25 11.94
N SER A 186 -10.36 3.05 10.62
CA SER A 186 -10.82 1.82 9.97
C SER A 186 -10.07 0.58 10.49
N VAL A 187 -8.76 0.70 10.75
CA VAL A 187 -7.96 -0.39 11.32
C VAL A 187 -8.29 -0.64 12.80
N LEU A 188 -8.59 0.41 13.58
CA LEU A 188 -8.99 0.26 14.99
C LEU A 188 -10.38 -0.38 15.11
N GLU A 189 -11.33 0.01 14.26
CA GLU A 189 -12.64 -0.67 14.21
C GLU A 189 -12.50 -2.12 13.74
N PHE A 190 -11.67 -2.38 12.75
CA PHE A 190 -11.36 -3.75 12.33
C PHE A 190 -10.77 -4.59 13.46
N ALA A 191 -9.82 -4.04 14.22
CA ALA A 191 -9.25 -4.74 15.37
C ALA A 191 -10.29 -5.14 16.42
N LYS A 192 -11.32 -4.29 16.64
CA LYS A 192 -12.46 -4.61 17.52
C LYS A 192 -13.30 -5.76 16.97
N LEU A 193 -13.56 -5.76 15.67
CA LEU A 193 -14.38 -6.81 15.03
C LEU A 193 -13.72 -8.19 15.11
N ILE A 194 -12.39 -8.26 15.08
CA ILE A 194 -11.65 -9.52 15.03
C ILE A 194 -10.98 -9.92 16.36
N GLN A 195 -11.13 -9.14 17.43
CA GLN A 195 -10.43 -9.34 18.70
C GLN A 195 -10.70 -10.71 19.34
N ASP A 196 -11.89 -11.27 19.15
CA ASP A 196 -12.27 -12.57 19.69
C ASP A 196 -11.91 -13.75 18.73
N VAL A 197 -11.39 -13.46 17.54
CA VAL A 197 -11.01 -14.47 16.53
C VAL A 197 -9.52 -14.76 16.60
N ILE A 198 -8.71 -13.74 16.88
CA ILE A 198 -7.24 -13.86 16.94
C ILE A 198 -6.79 -14.02 18.39
N PRO A 199 -5.95 -15.00 18.72
CA PRO A 199 -5.44 -15.15 20.08
C PRO A 199 -4.73 -13.89 20.58
N ALA A 200 -4.93 -13.57 21.86
CA ALA A 200 -4.36 -12.39 22.51
C ALA A 200 -2.86 -12.27 22.29
N GLY A 201 -2.39 -11.11 21.84
CA GLY A 201 -0.99 -10.78 21.57
C GLY A 201 -0.47 -11.23 20.19
N VAL A 202 -1.20 -12.01 19.40
CA VAL A 202 -0.81 -12.34 18.01
C VAL A 202 -0.86 -11.09 17.12
N PHE A 203 -1.87 -10.26 17.32
CA PHE A 203 -2.04 -8.96 16.67
C PHE A 203 -2.13 -7.87 17.73
N ASN A 204 -1.23 -6.91 17.68
CA ASN A 204 -1.20 -5.74 18.55
C ASN A 204 -1.22 -4.48 17.69
N VAL A 205 -2.10 -3.52 18.02
CA VAL A 205 -2.25 -2.26 17.27
C VAL A 205 -1.82 -1.10 18.15
N ILE A 206 -0.85 -0.35 17.64
CA ILE A 206 -0.42 0.91 18.23
C ILE A 206 -0.69 2.07 17.27
N THR A 207 -0.95 3.23 17.85
CA THR A 207 -1.25 4.48 17.14
C THR A 207 -0.26 5.58 17.56
N GLY A 208 -0.23 6.68 16.83
CA GLY A 208 0.60 7.84 17.15
C GLY A 208 1.46 8.30 15.98
N ALA A 209 2.19 9.40 16.19
CA ALA A 209 3.04 10.01 15.17
C ALA A 209 4.19 9.09 14.73
N GLY A 210 4.54 9.14 13.42
CA GLY A 210 5.67 8.38 12.88
C GLY A 210 7.00 8.72 13.57
N SER A 211 7.20 9.97 13.92
CA SER A 211 8.39 10.48 14.63
C SER A 211 8.48 10.06 16.11
N LYS A 212 7.40 9.52 16.68
CA LYS A 212 7.34 8.98 18.04
C LYS A 212 7.18 7.47 18.04
N SER A 213 5.95 6.96 18.02
CA SER A 213 5.65 5.52 18.07
C SER A 213 6.29 4.74 16.92
N GLY A 214 6.40 5.32 15.71
CA GLY A 214 7.12 4.73 14.60
C GLY A 214 8.62 4.60 14.90
N GLN A 215 9.26 5.66 15.37
CA GLN A 215 10.67 5.66 15.74
C GLN A 215 10.97 4.65 16.88
N TYR A 216 10.09 4.57 17.89
CA TYR A 216 10.24 3.58 18.97
C TYR A 216 10.22 2.15 18.46
N MET A 217 9.35 1.85 17.48
CA MET A 217 9.38 0.53 16.80
C MET A 217 10.69 0.30 16.05
N LEU A 218 11.18 1.30 15.30
CA LEU A 218 12.44 1.16 14.55
C LEU A 218 13.64 0.90 15.48
N GLU A 219 13.66 1.48 16.67
CA GLU A 219 14.72 1.30 17.65
C GLU A 219 14.59 -0.01 18.44
N HIS A 220 13.41 -0.64 18.47
CA HIS A 220 13.15 -1.78 19.35
C HIS A 220 13.91 -3.03 18.88
N LYS A 221 14.72 -3.63 19.78
CA LYS A 221 15.58 -4.78 19.48
C LYS A 221 14.84 -6.12 19.42
N GLY A 222 13.62 -6.20 19.95
CA GLY A 222 12.81 -7.41 20.00
C GLY A 222 12.09 -7.73 18.67
N LEU A 223 12.12 -6.86 17.67
CA LEU A 223 11.53 -7.14 16.37
C LEU A 223 12.50 -7.97 15.51
N ARG A 224 11.97 -8.91 14.73
CA ARG A 224 12.74 -9.79 13.82
C ARG A 224 12.61 -9.43 12.36
N LYS A 225 11.71 -8.53 12.03
CA LYS A 225 11.49 -8.00 10.68
C LYS A 225 10.79 -6.65 10.79
N LEU A 226 11.04 -5.78 9.80
CA LEU A 226 10.28 -4.56 9.58
C LEU A 226 9.60 -4.64 8.22
N ALA A 227 8.29 -4.33 8.18
CA ALA A 227 7.52 -4.20 6.94
C ALA A 227 6.93 -2.79 6.90
N PHE A 228 7.26 -2.03 5.87
CA PHE A 228 6.91 -0.63 5.75
C PHE A 228 6.32 -0.32 4.38
N THR A 229 5.27 0.47 4.37
CA THR A 229 4.76 1.14 3.17
C THR A 229 4.63 2.62 3.45
N GLY A 230 5.19 3.47 2.58
CA GLY A 230 5.17 4.92 2.75
C GLY A 230 6.15 5.66 1.85
N SER A 231 6.63 6.85 2.29
CA SER A 231 7.57 7.64 1.49
C SER A 231 8.95 7.00 1.38
N THR A 232 9.65 7.26 0.28
CA THR A 232 11.03 6.79 0.05
C THR A 232 11.99 7.27 1.11
N GLU A 233 11.84 8.50 1.61
CA GLU A 233 12.68 9.07 2.67
C GLU A 233 12.56 8.27 3.99
N VAL A 234 11.33 8.00 4.44
CA VAL A 234 11.09 7.18 5.63
C VAL A 234 11.52 5.73 5.40
N GLY A 235 11.29 5.19 4.20
CA GLY A 235 11.74 3.85 3.83
C GLY A 235 13.26 3.66 3.97
N ARG A 236 14.06 4.64 3.60
CA ARG A 236 15.51 4.64 3.85
C ARG A 236 15.84 4.53 5.34
N SER A 237 15.13 5.27 6.20
CA SER A 237 15.32 5.19 7.66
C SER A 237 14.95 3.81 8.20
N VAL A 238 13.89 3.20 7.69
CA VAL A 238 13.48 1.81 8.05
C VAL A 238 14.54 0.79 7.61
N ALA A 239 15.09 0.95 6.39
CA ALA A 239 16.17 0.09 5.89
C ALA A 239 17.43 0.17 6.76
N ILE A 240 17.84 1.37 7.15
CA ILE A 240 18.99 1.59 8.05
C ILE A 240 18.75 0.92 9.40
N ALA A 241 17.59 1.17 10.02
CA ALA A 241 17.24 0.56 11.31
C ALA A 241 17.17 -0.97 11.27
N ALA A 242 16.76 -1.56 10.14
CA ALA A 242 16.78 -3.00 9.93
C ALA A 242 18.21 -3.53 9.77
N ALA A 243 19.04 -2.84 8.98
CA ALA A 243 20.45 -3.21 8.75
C ALA A 243 21.28 -3.16 10.04
N GLU A 244 21.10 -2.15 10.89
CA GLU A 244 21.76 -2.04 12.20
C GLU A 244 21.45 -3.22 13.13
N LYS A 245 20.27 -3.82 12.99
CA LYS A 245 19.82 -4.98 13.77
C LYS A 245 20.06 -6.31 13.06
N LEU A 246 20.54 -6.31 11.82
CA LEU A 246 20.71 -7.48 10.95
C LEU A 246 19.39 -8.27 10.78
N ILE A 247 18.27 -7.55 10.65
CA ILE A 247 16.95 -8.14 10.39
C ILE A 247 16.46 -7.78 8.98
N PRO A 248 15.66 -8.64 8.33
CA PRO A 248 15.09 -8.32 7.02
C PRO A 248 14.08 -7.19 7.08
N SER A 249 13.97 -6.44 5.98
CA SER A 249 12.89 -5.48 5.74
C SER A 249 12.22 -5.71 4.39
N THR A 250 10.91 -5.42 4.32
CA THR A 250 10.19 -5.23 3.05
C THR A 250 9.69 -3.79 3.01
N LEU A 251 9.91 -3.13 1.88
CA LEU A 251 9.67 -1.70 1.71
C LEU A 251 8.87 -1.49 0.43
N GLU A 252 7.70 -0.89 0.53
CA GLU A 252 6.90 -0.41 -0.58
C GLU A 252 6.85 1.11 -0.50
N LEU A 253 7.43 1.76 -1.51
CA LEU A 253 7.74 3.18 -1.44
C LEU A 253 7.06 3.96 -2.58
N GLY A 254 7.53 5.18 -2.83
CA GLY A 254 6.97 6.06 -3.84
C GLY A 254 7.18 5.59 -5.28
N GLY A 255 6.48 6.23 -6.20
CA GLY A 255 6.59 5.97 -7.62
C GLY A 255 6.32 7.19 -8.49
N LYS A 256 6.75 7.10 -9.75
CA LYS A 256 6.45 8.06 -10.81
C LYS A 256 6.13 7.30 -12.10
N SER A 257 5.04 6.55 -12.06
CA SER A 257 4.72 5.53 -13.05
C SER A 257 4.42 6.12 -14.43
N ALA A 258 4.91 5.43 -15.45
CA ALA A 258 4.65 5.74 -16.85
C ALA A 258 3.31 5.12 -17.30
N ASN A 259 2.44 5.92 -17.92
CA ASN A 259 1.20 5.48 -18.57
C ASN A 259 1.32 5.80 -20.05
N ILE A 260 1.54 4.80 -20.92
CA ILE A 260 2.02 4.94 -22.30
C ILE A 260 0.91 4.62 -23.29
N PHE A 261 0.56 5.60 -24.14
CA PHE A 261 -0.54 5.50 -25.10
C PHE A 261 -0.02 5.54 -26.54
N PHE A 262 -0.08 4.41 -27.24
CA PHE A 262 0.25 4.31 -28.66
C PHE A 262 -0.95 4.68 -29.53
N SER A 263 -0.68 5.03 -30.79
CA SER A 263 -1.70 5.52 -31.73
C SER A 263 -2.79 4.50 -32.08
N ASP A 264 -2.53 3.21 -31.87
CA ASP A 264 -3.44 2.10 -32.13
C ASP A 264 -4.23 1.62 -30.91
N CYS A 265 -4.15 2.34 -29.76
CA CYS A 265 -4.88 1.98 -28.56
C CYS A 265 -6.41 1.99 -28.78
N ASP A 266 -7.13 1.19 -27.98
CA ASP A 266 -8.57 1.33 -27.86
C ASP A 266 -8.87 2.66 -27.16
N TRP A 267 -9.59 3.54 -27.84
CA TRP A 267 -9.72 4.93 -27.39
C TRP A 267 -10.47 5.07 -26.06
N GLU A 268 -11.62 4.42 -25.96
CA GLU A 268 -12.45 4.53 -24.74
C GLU A 268 -11.80 3.85 -23.54
N MET A 269 -11.21 2.69 -23.74
CA MET A 269 -10.46 2.00 -22.68
C MET A 269 -9.21 2.81 -22.27
N ALA A 270 -8.52 3.44 -23.22
CA ALA A 270 -7.34 4.25 -22.94
C ALA A 270 -7.70 5.52 -22.13
N MET A 271 -8.80 6.18 -22.50
CA MET A 271 -9.28 7.37 -21.76
C MET A 271 -9.78 7.02 -20.35
N ASP A 272 -10.47 5.90 -20.17
CA ASP A 272 -10.85 5.37 -18.86
C ASP A 272 -9.60 5.04 -18.03
N GLY A 273 -8.62 4.37 -18.65
CA GLY A 273 -7.35 4.04 -18.03
C GLY A 273 -6.48 5.26 -17.67
N LEU A 274 -6.57 6.34 -18.42
CA LEU A 274 -5.97 7.62 -18.02
C LEU A 274 -6.60 8.14 -16.72
N GLN A 275 -7.94 8.20 -16.67
CA GLN A 275 -8.66 8.68 -15.48
C GLN A 275 -8.42 7.76 -14.27
N MET A 276 -8.60 6.45 -14.45
CA MET A 276 -8.33 5.44 -13.42
C MET A 276 -6.88 5.49 -12.92
N GLY A 277 -5.94 5.74 -13.82
CA GLY A 277 -4.51 5.79 -13.51
C GLY A 277 -4.11 6.93 -12.59
N ILE A 278 -4.83 8.07 -12.61
CA ILE A 278 -4.42 9.26 -11.85
C ILE A 278 -5.49 9.83 -10.92
N LEU A 279 -6.78 9.51 -11.12
CA LEU A 279 -7.85 10.08 -10.30
C LEU A 279 -8.33 9.14 -9.19
N PHE A 280 -8.12 7.83 -9.35
CA PHE A 280 -8.41 6.86 -8.31
C PHE A 280 -7.73 7.25 -7.00
N ASN A 281 -8.46 7.16 -5.90
CA ASN A 281 -8.02 7.63 -4.58
C ASN A 281 -7.43 9.07 -4.60
N GLN A 282 -8.03 9.98 -5.38
CA GLN A 282 -7.60 11.38 -5.55
C GLN A 282 -6.14 11.54 -6.01
N GLY A 283 -5.62 10.58 -6.76
CA GLY A 283 -4.22 10.52 -7.18
C GLY A 283 -3.23 10.19 -6.06
N GLN A 284 -3.70 9.83 -4.88
CA GLN A 284 -2.89 9.47 -3.73
C GLN A 284 -2.54 7.98 -3.77
N VAL A 285 -1.96 7.54 -4.88
CA VAL A 285 -1.61 6.16 -5.19
C VAL A 285 -0.13 6.08 -5.55
N CYS A 286 0.62 5.22 -4.90
CA CYS A 286 2.06 5.06 -5.13
C CYS A 286 2.40 4.68 -6.57
N CYS A 287 1.54 3.89 -7.22
CA CYS A 287 1.71 3.49 -8.61
C CYS A 287 0.88 4.34 -9.60
N ALA A 288 0.38 5.52 -9.20
CA ALA A 288 -0.40 6.40 -10.09
C ALA A 288 0.32 6.70 -11.41
N GLY A 289 -0.40 6.60 -12.52
CA GLY A 289 0.10 6.87 -13.88
C GLY A 289 0.30 8.36 -14.14
N SER A 290 1.12 9.00 -13.33
CA SER A 290 1.29 10.46 -13.30
C SER A 290 2.15 11.01 -14.42
N ARG A 291 2.96 10.16 -15.11
CA ARG A 291 3.62 10.49 -16.38
C ARG A 291 2.85 9.86 -17.52
N VAL A 292 2.12 10.67 -18.26
CA VAL A 292 1.26 10.28 -19.40
C VAL A 292 2.01 10.49 -20.68
N PHE A 293 2.55 9.42 -21.26
CA PHE A 293 3.26 9.45 -22.53
C PHE A 293 2.28 9.19 -23.68
N VAL A 294 2.18 10.10 -24.63
CA VAL A 294 1.22 10.04 -25.74
C VAL A 294 1.97 10.09 -27.08
N HIS A 295 1.69 9.12 -27.96
CA HIS A 295 2.25 9.09 -29.31
C HIS A 295 1.85 10.34 -30.09
N GLU A 296 2.79 10.93 -30.85
CA GLU A 296 2.58 12.22 -31.53
C GLU A 296 1.36 12.21 -32.45
N ASP A 297 1.04 11.11 -33.14
CA ASP A 297 -0.08 11.01 -34.06
C ASP A 297 -1.46 11.21 -33.41
N ILE A 298 -1.59 10.97 -32.13
CA ILE A 298 -2.86 11.08 -31.40
C ILE A 298 -2.84 12.21 -30.36
N TYR A 299 -1.73 12.90 -30.18
CA TYR A 299 -1.48 13.81 -29.06
C TYR A 299 -2.55 14.91 -28.93
N ASP A 300 -2.84 15.63 -29.99
CA ASP A 300 -3.75 16.78 -29.93
C ASP A 300 -5.18 16.32 -29.57
N LYS A 301 -5.66 15.27 -30.24
CA LYS A 301 -6.95 14.64 -29.94
C LYS A 301 -7.00 14.08 -28.52
N PHE A 302 -5.88 13.49 -28.05
CA PHE A 302 -5.79 12.94 -26.70
C PHE A 302 -5.90 14.04 -25.66
N VAL A 303 -5.18 15.13 -25.81
CA VAL A 303 -5.21 16.27 -24.91
C VAL A 303 -6.61 16.89 -24.85
N GLU A 304 -7.26 17.11 -25.99
CA GLU A 304 -8.62 17.66 -26.06
C GLU A 304 -9.63 16.79 -25.28
N ASP A 305 -9.64 15.48 -25.52
CA ASP A 305 -10.56 14.56 -24.84
C ASP A 305 -10.21 14.38 -23.35
N ALA A 306 -8.94 14.34 -23.00
CA ALA A 306 -8.48 14.26 -21.62
C ALA A 306 -8.93 15.48 -20.82
N VAL A 307 -8.75 16.70 -21.33
CA VAL A 307 -9.20 17.93 -20.67
C VAL A 307 -10.72 17.89 -20.46
N ARG A 308 -11.49 17.58 -21.50
CA ARG A 308 -12.94 17.46 -21.42
C ARG A 308 -13.40 16.48 -20.32
N ARG A 309 -12.77 15.28 -20.24
CA ARG A 309 -13.10 14.26 -19.25
C ARG A 309 -12.71 14.69 -17.83
N PHE A 310 -11.58 15.34 -17.65
CA PHE A 310 -11.12 15.83 -16.35
C PHE A 310 -12.01 16.94 -15.79
N GLU A 311 -12.48 17.85 -16.67
CA GLU A 311 -13.42 18.91 -16.27
C GLU A 311 -14.80 18.38 -15.87
N GLN A 312 -15.21 17.22 -16.39
CA GLN A 312 -16.49 16.56 -16.08
C GLN A 312 -16.46 15.76 -14.76
N VAL A 313 -15.29 15.54 -14.17
CA VAL A 313 -15.18 14.76 -12.92
C VAL A 313 -15.96 15.45 -11.79
N LYS A 314 -16.88 14.71 -11.19
CA LYS A 314 -17.65 15.16 -10.04
C LYS A 314 -16.79 15.05 -8.77
N VAL A 315 -16.23 16.19 -8.37
CA VAL A 315 -15.55 16.31 -7.07
C VAL A 315 -16.60 16.65 -6.00
N GLY A 316 -16.58 15.93 -4.89
CA GLY A 316 -17.63 16.09 -3.88
C GLY A 316 -17.34 15.45 -2.53
N LEU A 317 -18.33 15.47 -1.65
CA LEU A 317 -18.22 14.87 -0.32
C LEU A 317 -18.01 13.34 -0.43
N PRO A 318 -17.15 12.74 0.41
CA PRO A 318 -16.80 11.33 0.29
C PRO A 318 -17.98 10.36 0.38
N LEU A 319 -18.98 10.66 1.21
CA LEU A 319 -20.14 9.80 1.43
C LEU A 319 -21.29 9.99 0.43
N ASP A 320 -21.18 10.96 -0.50
CA ASP A 320 -22.11 11.06 -1.63
C ASP A 320 -21.76 9.97 -2.65
N PRO A 321 -22.69 9.02 -2.95
CA PRO A 321 -22.42 7.92 -3.89
C PRO A 321 -22.13 8.38 -5.32
N GLU A 322 -22.54 9.60 -5.67
CA GLU A 322 -22.26 10.19 -6.97
C GLU A 322 -20.87 10.84 -7.07
N THR A 323 -20.18 11.02 -5.95
CA THR A 323 -18.83 11.60 -5.94
C THR A 323 -17.84 10.66 -6.65
N GLN A 324 -17.11 11.22 -7.62
CA GLN A 324 -16.08 10.50 -8.38
C GLN A 324 -14.68 10.72 -7.81
N MET A 325 -14.42 11.87 -7.22
CA MET A 325 -13.17 12.20 -6.54
C MET A 325 -13.45 12.96 -5.25
N GLY A 326 -12.87 12.52 -4.16
CA GLY A 326 -13.05 13.09 -2.82
C GLY A 326 -11.98 14.13 -2.44
N ALA A 327 -11.79 14.31 -1.11
CA ALA A 327 -10.83 15.26 -0.56
C ALA A 327 -9.41 14.68 -0.52
N GLN A 328 -8.39 15.52 -0.66
CA GLN A 328 -7.02 15.19 -0.30
C GLN A 328 -6.93 14.95 1.21
N ILE A 329 -6.03 14.09 1.64
CA ILE A 329 -5.94 13.65 3.04
C ILE A 329 -5.78 14.79 4.06
N SER A 330 -5.20 15.92 3.69
CA SER A 330 -4.95 17.03 4.60
C SER A 330 -4.66 18.33 3.86
N LYS A 331 -4.76 19.46 4.58
CA LYS A 331 -4.35 20.78 4.07
C LYS A 331 -2.87 20.80 3.66
N GLY A 332 -2.00 20.12 4.42
CA GLY A 332 -0.57 20.03 4.08
C GLY A 332 -0.33 19.30 2.77
N GLN A 333 -1.01 18.17 2.53
CA GLN A 333 -0.90 17.45 1.26
C GLN A 333 -1.50 18.26 0.10
N MET A 334 -2.66 18.88 0.29
CA MET A 334 -3.27 19.76 -0.69
C MET A 334 -2.31 20.90 -1.09
N GLN A 335 -1.69 21.57 -0.13
CA GLN A 335 -0.73 22.66 -0.39
C GLN A 335 0.52 22.14 -1.11
N LYS A 336 1.03 20.94 -0.75
CA LYS A 336 2.14 20.29 -1.47
C LYS A 336 1.79 20.11 -2.95
N ILE A 337 0.60 19.57 -3.24
CA ILE A 337 0.14 19.32 -4.62
C ILE A 337 0.06 20.63 -5.41
N LEU A 338 -0.59 21.65 -4.85
CA LEU A 338 -0.71 22.97 -5.50
C LEU A 338 0.65 23.64 -5.73
N LYS A 339 1.59 23.48 -4.79
CA LYS A 339 2.97 23.94 -4.97
C LYS A 339 3.66 23.27 -6.15
N TYR A 340 3.45 21.97 -6.38
CA TYR A 340 3.99 21.31 -7.58
C TYR A 340 3.37 21.83 -8.87
N VAL A 341 2.11 22.23 -8.88
CA VAL A 341 1.49 22.88 -10.04
C VAL A 341 2.20 24.22 -10.36
N GLU A 342 2.52 25.00 -9.32
CA GLU A 342 3.27 26.25 -9.52
C GLU A 342 4.72 25.99 -9.98
N ILE A 343 5.40 24.99 -9.41
CA ILE A 343 6.73 24.56 -9.88
C ILE A 343 6.68 24.19 -11.37
N GLY A 344 5.67 23.42 -11.80
CA GLY A 344 5.51 23.09 -13.23
C GLY A 344 5.38 24.32 -14.13
N LYS A 345 4.57 25.32 -13.70
CA LYS A 345 4.45 26.59 -14.43
C LYS A 345 5.78 27.35 -14.51
N GLU A 346 6.52 27.40 -13.40
CA GLU A 346 7.82 28.06 -13.35
C GLU A 346 8.85 27.40 -14.26
N GLU A 347 8.76 26.07 -14.43
CA GLU A 347 9.61 25.28 -15.33
C GLU A 347 9.14 25.31 -16.80
N GLY A 348 7.98 25.92 -17.10
CA GLY A 348 7.46 26.08 -18.44
C GLY A 348 6.29 25.17 -18.82
N ALA A 349 5.81 24.32 -17.93
CA ALA A 349 4.62 23.50 -18.16
C ALA A 349 3.35 24.37 -18.22
N LYS A 350 2.41 23.97 -19.07
CA LYS A 350 1.12 24.62 -19.24
C LYS A 350 0.03 23.88 -18.47
N VAL A 351 -0.70 24.56 -17.60
CA VAL A 351 -1.91 24.01 -16.99
C VAL A 351 -3.01 23.94 -18.05
N LEU A 352 -3.40 22.74 -18.44
CA LEU A 352 -4.44 22.47 -19.43
C LEU A 352 -5.83 22.53 -18.80
N CYS A 353 -5.98 22.00 -17.57
CA CYS A 353 -7.18 22.12 -16.74
C CYS A 353 -6.83 21.94 -15.26
N GLY A 354 -7.72 22.37 -14.35
CA GLY A 354 -7.53 22.23 -12.91
C GLY A 354 -6.44 23.15 -12.33
N GLY A 355 -5.66 22.62 -11.38
CA GLY A 355 -4.54 23.34 -10.76
C GLY A 355 -4.93 24.30 -9.63
N TYR A 356 -6.13 24.12 -9.04
CA TYR A 356 -6.61 24.99 -7.97
C TYR A 356 -7.48 24.23 -6.93
N GLN A 357 -7.56 24.81 -5.74
CA GLN A 357 -8.46 24.35 -4.68
C GLN A 357 -9.91 24.75 -5.02
N ILE A 358 -10.86 23.86 -4.74
CA ILE A 358 -12.28 24.14 -4.81
C ILE A 358 -12.70 24.87 -3.51
N THR A 359 -13.28 26.06 -3.63
CA THR A 359 -13.68 26.93 -2.50
C THR A 359 -15.15 27.31 -2.54
N GLU A 360 -15.99 26.49 -3.17
CA GLU A 360 -17.42 26.74 -3.37
C GLU A 360 -18.21 25.42 -3.34
N GLY A 361 -19.53 25.54 -3.36
CA GLY A 361 -20.43 24.37 -3.49
C GLY A 361 -20.49 23.49 -2.24
N GLY A 362 -20.18 24.01 -1.05
CA GLY A 362 -20.18 23.27 0.21
C GLY A 362 -18.86 22.54 0.50
N LEU A 363 -17.81 22.80 -0.30
CA LEU A 363 -16.49 22.16 -0.19
C LEU A 363 -15.41 23.08 0.39
N GLU A 364 -15.77 24.30 0.81
CA GLU A 364 -14.86 25.39 1.19
C GLU A 364 -13.95 25.04 2.36
N ASN A 365 -14.45 24.22 3.29
CA ASN A 365 -13.74 23.84 4.51
C ASN A 365 -12.86 22.60 4.33
N GLY A 366 -13.00 21.90 3.20
CA GLY A 366 -12.31 20.65 2.91
C GLY A 366 -11.04 20.81 2.06
N CYS A 367 -10.39 19.70 1.81
CA CYS A 367 -9.14 19.64 1.07
C CYS A 367 -9.38 19.19 -0.39
N PHE A 368 -10.23 19.90 -1.13
CA PHE A 368 -10.61 19.53 -2.49
C PHE A 368 -9.80 20.26 -3.54
N ILE A 369 -9.27 19.53 -4.52
CA ILE A 369 -8.53 20.05 -5.68
C ILE A 369 -9.23 19.59 -6.96
N ARG A 370 -9.26 20.45 -7.98
CA ARG A 370 -9.70 20.02 -9.32
C ARG A 370 -8.69 19.05 -9.94
N PRO A 371 -9.14 17.98 -10.61
CA PRO A 371 -8.28 17.15 -11.45
C PRO A 371 -7.45 18.02 -12.38
N THR A 372 -6.14 17.74 -12.46
CA THR A 372 -5.16 18.64 -13.08
C THR A 372 -4.37 17.92 -14.16
N LEU A 373 -4.29 18.55 -15.33
CA LEU A 373 -3.43 18.13 -16.44
C LEU A 373 -2.39 19.22 -16.73
N LEU A 374 -1.14 18.82 -16.81
CA LEU A 374 -0.01 19.65 -17.22
C LEU A 374 0.45 19.21 -18.61
N GLY A 375 0.43 20.12 -19.58
CA GLY A 375 0.99 19.95 -20.93
C GLY A 375 2.30 20.67 -21.09
N ASP A 376 2.92 20.55 -22.28
CA ASP A 376 4.23 21.12 -22.60
C ASP A 376 5.33 20.72 -21.57
N VAL A 377 5.19 19.50 -21.02
CA VAL A 377 6.11 18.95 -20.00
C VAL A 377 7.25 18.21 -20.69
N THR A 378 8.49 18.49 -20.28
CA THR A 378 9.67 17.69 -20.61
C THR A 378 10.01 16.71 -19.50
N ASN A 379 10.72 15.62 -19.83
CA ASN A 379 10.93 14.52 -18.86
C ASN A 379 11.86 14.92 -17.70
N ASP A 380 12.68 15.97 -17.86
CA ASP A 380 13.59 16.50 -16.84
C ASP A 380 12.94 17.50 -15.86
N MET A 381 11.71 17.97 -16.14
CA MET A 381 10.99 18.83 -15.21
C MET A 381 10.69 18.09 -13.88
N ARG A 382 10.75 18.81 -12.78
CA ARG A 382 10.45 18.25 -11.44
C ARG A 382 9.07 17.63 -11.36
N VAL A 383 8.09 18.21 -12.04
CA VAL A 383 6.72 17.65 -12.09
C VAL A 383 6.65 16.32 -12.81
N ALA A 384 7.64 15.99 -13.67
CA ALA A 384 7.78 14.70 -14.34
C ALA A 384 8.69 13.72 -13.58
N GLN A 385 9.56 14.17 -12.69
CA GLN A 385 10.52 13.35 -11.96
C GLN A 385 10.12 13.08 -10.50
N GLU A 386 9.53 14.06 -9.82
CA GLU A 386 9.22 13.96 -8.39
C GLU A 386 7.78 13.48 -8.15
N GLU A 387 7.56 12.72 -7.07
CA GLU A 387 6.25 12.23 -6.67
C GLU A 387 5.38 13.34 -6.07
N ILE A 388 4.32 13.73 -6.78
CA ILE A 388 3.37 14.76 -6.35
C ILE A 388 2.36 14.18 -5.33
N PHE A 389 1.89 12.96 -5.57
CA PHE A 389 0.92 12.23 -4.75
C PHE A 389 -0.43 12.94 -4.64
N GLY A 390 -1.01 13.26 -5.80
CA GLY A 390 -2.30 13.94 -5.95
C GLY A 390 -2.81 13.86 -7.39
N PRO A 391 -3.98 14.43 -7.70
CA PRO A 391 -4.67 14.27 -8.99
C PRO A 391 -4.06 15.17 -10.10
N VAL A 392 -2.74 15.02 -10.30
CA VAL A 392 -1.96 15.79 -11.26
C VAL A 392 -1.22 14.85 -12.20
N ALA A 393 -1.55 14.90 -13.48
CA ALA A 393 -0.84 14.18 -14.53
C ALA A 393 -0.05 15.12 -15.43
N CYS A 394 1.15 14.69 -15.81
CA CYS A 394 2.03 15.35 -16.76
C CYS A 394 1.93 14.65 -18.11
N ILE A 395 1.55 15.37 -19.17
CA ILE A 395 1.42 14.81 -20.53
C ILE A 395 2.69 15.11 -21.32
N LEU A 396 3.35 14.05 -21.78
CA LEU A 396 4.58 14.09 -22.56
C LEU A 396 4.34 13.45 -23.93
N LYS A 397 4.93 14.05 -24.98
CA LYS A 397 4.83 13.54 -26.34
C LYS A 397 6.01 12.60 -26.64
N PHE A 398 5.76 11.53 -27.41
CA PHE A 398 6.83 10.68 -27.94
C PHE A 398 6.55 10.26 -29.39
N LYS A 399 7.57 9.79 -30.11
CA LYS A 399 7.50 9.38 -31.51
C LYS A 399 7.75 7.90 -31.74
N THR A 400 8.72 7.33 -31.03
CA THR A 400 9.10 5.93 -31.25
C THR A 400 9.02 5.09 -29.98
N GLU A 401 8.99 3.78 -30.16
CA GLU A 401 8.97 2.80 -29.05
C GLU A 401 10.24 2.93 -28.20
N GLU A 402 11.40 3.10 -28.84
CA GLU A 402 12.69 3.26 -28.17
C GLU A 402 12.75 4.56 -27.35
N GLU A 403 12.24 5.66 -27.90
CA GLU A 403 12.19 6.95 -27.20
C GLU A 403 11.36 6.86 -25.92
N VAL A 404 10.13 6.31 -26.00
CA VAL A 404 9.27 6.23 -24.82
C VAL A 404 9.80 5.28 -23.76
N ILE A 405 10.44 4.19 -24.16
CA ILE A 405 11.11 3.28 -23.22
C ILE A 405 12.25 4.00 -22.47
N ALA A 406 13.08 4.75 -23.19
CA ALA A 406 14.15 5.54 -22.59
C ALA A 406 13.60 6.59 -21.61
N MET A 407 12.59 7.37 -22.02
CA MET A 407 11.95 8.39 -21.18
C MET A 407 11.26 7.77 -19.96
N ALA A 408 10.58 6.64 -20.11
CA ALA A 408 9.89 5.96 -19.01
C ALA A 408 10.89 5.44 -17.96
N ASN A 409 12.04 4.90 -18.39
CA ASN A 409 13.09 4.38 -17.53
C ASN A 409 13.97 5.47 -16.89
N ASP A 410 13.97 6.69 -17.44
CA ASP A 410 14.68 7.85 -16.89
C ASP A 410 13.90 8.42 -15.69
N SER A 411 14.01 7.72 -14.58
CA SER A 411 13.42 8.03 -13.27
C SER A 411 14.14 7.26 -12.19
N GLU A 412 14.24 7.82 -10.99
CA GLU A 412 14.74 7.10 -9.82
C GLU A 412 13.75 6.03 -9.31
N TYR A 413 12.51 6.09 -9.74
CA TYR A 413 11.43 5.17 -9.37
C TYR A 413 11.27 4.02 -10.37
N GLY A 414 10.61 2.95 -9.92
CA GLY A 414 10.28 1.80 -10.73
C GLY A 414 9.17 0.94 -10.11
N LEU A 415 8.04 1.57 -9.69
CA LEU A 415 6.95 0.84 -9.03
C LEU A 415 6.00 0.19 -10.03
N GLY A 416 5.38 0.99 -10.91
CA GLY A 416 4.40 0.53 -11.87
C GLY A 416 4.52 1.23 -13.22
N GLY A 417 3.76 0.73 -14.19
CA GLY A 417 3.58 1.33 -15.51
C GLY A 417 2.46 0.66 -16.29
N ALA A 418 1.98 1.33 -17.33
CA ALA A 418 1.01 0.73 -18.24
C ALA A 418 1.31 1.07 -19.70
N VAL A 419 0.87 0.19 -20.60
CA VAL A 419 0.94 0.38 -22.05
C VAL A 419 -0.42 0.10 -22.68
N TRP A 420 -0.83 1.01 -23.57
CA TRP A 420 -2.11 0.94 -24.29
C TRP A 420 -1.84 0.81 -25.79
N THR A 421 -2.12 -0.36 -26.33
CA THR A 421 -1.91 -0.70 -27.74
C THR A 421 -2.72 -1.94 -28.09
N ARG A 422 -3.16 -2.07 -29.35
CA ARG A 422 -3.77 -3.31 -29.88
C ARG A 422 -2.72 -4.31 -30.39
N ASP A 423 -1.47 -3.90 -30.56
CA ASP A 423 -0.36 -4.77 -30.95
C ASP A 423 0.21 -5.49 -29.73
N ILE A 424 -0.11 -6.78 -29.58
CA ILE A 424 0.35 -7.61 -28.47
C ILE A 424 1.89 -7.75 -28.45
N ASN A 425 2.57 -7.74 -29.58
CA ASN A 425 4.03 -7.85 -29.62
C ASN A 425 4.67 -6.57 -29.09
N ARG A 426 4.14 -5.38 -29.45
CA ARG A 426 4.54 -4.11 -28.88
C ARG A 426 4.29 -4.07 -27.38
N ALA A 427 3.09 -4.47 -26.95
CA ALA A 427 2.73 -4.51 -25.54
C ALA A 427 3.74 -5.31 -24.73
N LEU A 428 4.13 -6.49 -25.21
CA LEU A 428 5.13 -7.35 -24.53
C LEU A 428 6.54 -6.75 -24.57
N ARG A 429 7.01 -6.24 -25.73
CA ARG A 429 8.34 -5.62 -25.83
C ARG A 429 8.48 -4.43 -24.88
N VAL A 430 7.50 -3.52 -24.91
CA VAL A 430 7.51 -2.33 -24.04
C VAL A 430 7.43 -2.74 -22.57
N SER A 431 6.50 -3.64 -22.21
CA SER A 431 6.35 -4.08 -20.81
C SER A 431 7.60 -4.76 -20.26
N MET A 432 8.33 -5.53 -21.09
CA MET A 432 9.57 -6.17 -20.69
C MET A 432 10.75 -5.19 -20.59
N ALA A 433 10.70 -4.07 -21.31
CA ALA A 433 11.78 -3.08 -21.37
C ALA A 433 11.65 -2.00 -20.27
N ILE A 434 10.47 -1.81 -19.70
CA ILE A 434 10.26 -0.84 -18.61
C ILE A 434 10.75 -1.42 -17.27
N GLU A 435 11.61 -0.68 -16.60
CA GLU A 435 12.23 -1.06 -15.30
C GLU A 435 11.30 -0.82 -14.12
N THR A 436 10.21 -1.59 -14.06
CA THR A 436 9.22 -1.52 -12.97
C THR A 436 8.86 -2.90 -12.44
N GLY A 437 8.39 -2.93 -11.21
CA GLY A 437 7.95 -4.19 -10.60
C GLY A 437 6.58 -4.67 -11.09
N ARG A 438 5.76 -3.77 -11.66
CA ARG A 438 4.45 -4.10 -12.24
C ARG A 438 4.21 -3.35 -13.55
N MET A 439 3.76 -4.09 -14.56
CA MET A 439 3.23 -3.53 -15.81
C MET A 439 1.80 -3.98 -16.06
N TRP A 440 0.99 -3.06 -16.51
CA TRP A 440 -0.36 -3.32 -17.01
C TRP A 440 -0.41 -3.16 -18.53
N VAL A 441 -1.22 -3.96 -19.17
CA VAL A 441 -1.50 -3.88 -20.62
C VAL A 441 -3.00 -3.66 -20.80
N ASN A 442 -3.39 -2.55 -21.42
CA ASN A 442 -4.78 -2.16 -21.66
C ASN A 442 -5.69 -2.20 -20.42
N THR A 443 -5.11 -1.90 -19.26
CA THR A 443 -5.79 -1.73 -17.97
C THR A 443 -4.91 -0.89 -17.06
N TYR A 444 -5.44 -0.39 -15.93
CA TYR A 444 -4.68 0.30 -14.88
C TYR A 444 -5.24 -0.04 -13.49
N ASN A 445 -4.39 0.02 -12.44
CA ASN A 445 -4.76 -0.20 -11.04
C ASN A 445 -5.44 -1.56 -10.72
N SER A 446 -5.39 -2.54 -11.63
CA SER A 446 -5.80 -3.91 -11.33
C SER A 446 -4.73 -4.60 -10.48
N ILE A 447 -5.02 -4.81 -9.19
CA ILE A 447 -4.07 -5.37 -8.22
C ILE A 447 -4.69 -6.56 -7.49
N PRO A 448 -4.91 -7.69 -8.19
CA PRO A 448 -5.45 -8.89 -7.55
C PRO A 448 -4.42 -9.49 -6.57
N GLU A 449 -4.92 -10.16 -5.55
CA GLU A 449 -4.16 -10.78 -4.47
C GLU A 449 -3.15 -11.83 -4.93
N GLY A 450 -3.42 -12.48 -6.06
CA GLY A 450 -2.58 -13.51 -6.67
C GLY A 450 -1.44 -12.98 -7.55
N ALA A 451 -1.22 -11.67 -7.61
CA ALA A 451 -0.18 -11.07 -8.44
C ALA A 451 0.80 -10.25 -7.58
N PRO A 452 2.12 -10.52 -7.66
CA PRO A 452 3.10 -9.84 -6.81
C PRO A 452 3.14 -8.34 -7.11
N PHE A 453 3.22 -7.52 -6.06
CA PHE A 453 3.35 -6.07 -6.12
C PHE A 453 4.65 -5.63 -5.44
N GLY A 454 5.36 -4.67 -6.03
CA GLY A 454 6.57 -4.08 -5.45
C GLY A 454 7.45 -3.43 -6.50
N GLY A 455 8.36 -2.58 -6.03
CA GLY A 455 9.15 -1.70 -6.87
C GLY A 455 10.53 -2.24 -7.29
N TYR A 456 11.05 -1.62 -8.35
CA TYR A 456 12.47 -1.60 -8.70
C TYR A 456 13.07 -0.29 -8.19
N LYS A 457 14.37 -0.12 -8.30
CA LYS A 457 15.10 1.13 -7.97
C LYS A 457 14.74 1.63 -6.56
N THR A 458 14.41 2.93 -6.41
CA THR A 458 14.06 3.52 -5.11
C THR A 458 12.60 3.29 -4.69
N SER A 459 11.82 2.58 -5.50
CA SER A 459 10.41 2.28 -5.18
C SER A 459 10.22 1.13 -4.20
N GLY A 460 11.26 0.38 -3.83
CA GLY A 460 11.13 -0.57 -2.75
C GLY A 460 12.05 -1.78 -2.79
N ILE A 461 11.91 -2.62 -1.76
CA ILE A 461 12.66 -3.87 -1.56
C ILE A 461 11.67 -4.96 -1.16
N GLY A 462 11.71 -6.09 -1.86
CA GLY A 462 10.78 -7.19 -1.64
C GLY A 462 9.53 -7.08 -2.50
N ARG A 463 8.52 -7.86 -2.15
CA ARG A 463 7.20 -7.87 -2.80
C ARG A 463 6.12 -8.02 -1.75
N GLU A 464 4.98 -7.40 -2.01
CA GLU A 464 3.72 -7.60 -1.28
C GLU A 464 2.76 -8.44 -2.14
N THR A 465 1.66 -8.89 -1.57
CA THR A 465 0.67 -9.76 -2.21
C THR A 465 1.30 -11.08 -2.70
N HIS A 466 0.55 -11.91 -3.43
CA HIS A 466 1.04 -13.20 -3.94
C HIS A 466 1.77 -14.06 -2.89
N LYS A 467 1.78 -15.37 -3.07
CA LYS A 467 2.46 -16.30 -2.14
C LYS A 467 3.94 -16.00 -1.88
N VAL A 468 4.60 -15.28 -2.79
CA VAL A 468 6.02 -14.93 -2.66
C VAL A 468 6.32 -14.14 -1.37
N ILE A 469 5.35 -13.39 -0.85
CA ILE A 469 5.52 -12.64 0.41
C ILE A 469 5.75 -13.55 1.62
N LEU A 470 5.26 -14.79 1.61
CA LEU A 470 5.47 -15.75 2.69
C LEU A 470 6.96 -16.05 2.90
N GLU A 471 7.79 -15.96 1.84
CA GLU A 471 9.23 -16.08 1.93
C GLU A 471 9.86 -14.99 2.80
N HIS A 472 9.25 -13.82 2.85
CA HIS A 472 9.72 -12.69 3.65
C HIS A 472 9.28 -12.75 5.12
N TYR A 473 8.32 -13.62 5.47
CA TYR A 473 7.83 -13.85 6.84
C TYR A 473 8.29 -15.18 7.43
N THR A 474 9.03 -15.96 6.64
CA THR A 474 9.61 -17.24 7.07
C THR A 474 11.12 -17.26 6.86
N GLN A 475 11.78 -18.15 7.58
CA GLN A 475 13.20 -18.43 7.39
C GLN A 475 13.41 -19.91 7.11
N MET A 476 14.41 -20.21 6.27
CA MET A 476 14.74 -21.57 5.88
C MET A 476 15.60 -22.25 6.94
N LYS A 477 15.22 -23.46 7.34
CA LYS A 477 16.04 -24.36 8.16
C LYS A 477 16.39 -25.60 7.36
N ASN A 478 17.67 -25.91 7.26
CA ASN A 478 18.13 -27.19 6.72
C ASN A 478 18.42 -28.17 7.86
N ILE A 479 17.90 -29.40 7.77
CA ILE A 479 18.22 -30.50 8.67
C ILE A 479 18.92 -31.58 7.85
N MET A 480 20.19 -31.84 8.19
CA MET A 480 20.99 -32.89 7.58
C MET A 480 20.89 -34.15 8.43
N ILE A 481 20.48 -35.23 7.83
CA ILE A 481 20.33 -36.55 8.52
C ILE A 481 21.32 -37.54 7.89
N ASN A 482 22.22 -38.06 8.71
CA ASN A 482 23.09 -39.15 8.30
C ASN A 482 22.33 -40.48 8.51
N LEU A 483 22.14 -41.24 7.46
CA LEU A 483 21.53 -42.56 7.43
C LEU A 483 22.59 -43.67 7.42
N GLY A 484 23.86 -43.33 7.32
CA GLY A 484 24.98 -44.29 7.30
C GLY A 484 25.36 -44.72 8.70
N GLU A 485 25.82 -45.95 8.81
CA GLU A 485 26.22 -46.59 10.06
C GLU A 485 27.75 -46.52 10.32
N VAL A 486 28.52 -45.93 9.35
CA VAL A 486 29.96 -45.86 9.46
C VAL A 486 30.41 -44.52 10.03
N PRO A 487 31.24 -44.50 11.09
CA PRO A 487 31.84 -43.25 11.59
C PRO A 487 32.70 -42.57 10.52
N THR A 488 32.82 -41.26 10.59
CA THR A 488 33.61 -40.46 9.63
C THR A 488 35.13 -40.77 9.69
N GLY A 489 35.60 -41.24 10.80
CA GLY A 489 37.01 -41.65 11.02
C GLY A 489 38.02 -40.50 11.04
N PHE A 490 37.57 -39.25 11.20
CA PHE A 490 38.47 -38.07 11.24
C PHE A 490 39.13 -37.86 12.60
N TYR A 491 38.62 -38.45 13.69
CA TYR A 491 39.15 -38.33 15.05
C TYR A 491 39.17 -39.67 15.75
#